data_f17b30209552d584a68e17f3f2181a9e
#
_entry.id   f17b30209552d584a68e17f3f2181a9e
#
_cell.length_a   1.000
_cell.length_b   1.000
_cell.length_c   1.000
_cell.angle_alpha   90.00
_cell.angle_beta   90.00
_cell.angle_gamma   90.00
#
_symmetry.space_group_name_H-M   'P 1'
#
loop_
_entity.id
_entity.type
_entity.pdbx_description
1 polymer ?
#
loop_
_entity_poly.entity_id
_entity_poly.type
_entity_poly.pdbx_seq_one_letter_code
_entity_poly.pdbx_strand_id
1 'polypeptide(L)'
;MAFDNEEMKRRRELREKQRQQRIAQQKRLRLRLLIAAAVLVVCGVLIFVVSRNRGSQSAVVPSQTGGQAVQTTAPAAQAEETEVPATTAPPTSTVELTFAGDLNVNDAVVNAGGITRDYSSVFMDVLPLLTDADLTVLNFEGNAVGQPYGTETCSAPPELLDELVSAGVDMVQVANSRTITNGMSGLASTLYAIRNAGLEPLGAYASVSDAKKAGGYTIKEVNGVTIAFVAFTKGMDSMALPEGSERCVNVLYEDYATTYQNVDYDGIRSVLKAAASERPDITIALLHWGSEYNDVVSETQEEIVELMHDEGVDAIIGTHPHYVQAIEYDETAGTFLCYSLGDFISDATRAGTEYSIILDLEITKDNDTGKTRITGYSYTPIYTVAENDTLKVVRLDEAVKAYEENNIDAVNDGTYSSMTYAQTRVEERVSPDAADTTEATDE
;
A
#
# COMPACT_ATOMS: atom_id res chain seq x y z
N MET A 1 7.07 12.32 -27.27
CA MET A 1 8.46 12.81 -27.08
C MET A 1 9.22 11.74 -26.33
N ALA A 2 10.30 11.20 -26.89
CA ALA A 2 11.06 10.15 -26.22
C ALA A 2 11.74 10.75 -24.98
N PHE A 3 11.33 10.33 -23.82
CA PHE A 3 12.07 10.62 -22.57
C PHE A 3 13.47 10.06 -22.70
N ASP A 4 14.46 10.85 -22.28
CA ASP A 4 15.87 10.49 -22.40
C ASP A 4 16.16 9.26 -21.52
N ASN A 5 16.45 8.14 -22.15
CA ASN A 5 16.71 6.84 -21.49
C ASN A 5 17.82 6.93 -20.41
N GLU A 6 18.74 7.91 -20.54
CA GLU A 6 19.79 8.13 -19.55
C GLU A 6 19.27 8.84 -18.27
N GLU A 7 18.29 9.75 -18.41
CA GLU A 7 17.71 10.41 -17.26
C GLU A 7 16.81 9.45 -16.45
N MET A 8 16.03 8.61 -17.11
CA MET A 8 15.26 7.55 -16.45
C MET A 8 16.18 6.56 -15.72
N LYS A 9 17.27 6.13 -16.37
CA LYS A 9 18.26 5.25 -15.74
C LYS A 9 18.91 5.90 -14.51
N ARG A 10 19.24 7.18 -14.58
CA ARG A 10 19.79 7.95 -13.45
C ARG A 10 18.80 8.10 -12.30
N ARG A 11 17.51 8.31 -12.60
CA ARG A 11 16.43 8.33 -11.61
C ARG A 11 16.27 6.97 -10.91
N ARG A 12 16.28 5.86 -11.68
CA ARG A 12 16.25 4.48 -11.14
C ARG A 12 17.42 4.22 -10.20
N GLU A 13 18.64 4.54 -10.59
CA GLU A 13 19.83 4.36 -9.74
C GLU A 13 19.78 5.20 -8.45
N LEU A 14 19.20 6.42 -8.52
CA LEU A 14 19.04 7.28 -7.36
C LEU A 14 17.98 6.72 -6.39
N ARG A 15 16.85 6.26 -6.91
CA ARG A 15 15.77 5.62 -6.14
C ARG A 15 16.26 4.33 -5.48
N GLU A 16 16.97 3.50 -6.21
CA GLU A 16 17.55 2.26 -5.67
C GLU A 16 18.54 2.55 -4.52
N LYS A 17 19.37 3.58 -4.64
CA LYS A 17 20.26 4.03 -3.55
C LYS A 17 19.48 4.54 -2.34
N GLN A 18 18.43 5.32 -2.56
CA GLN A 18 17.59 5.82 -1.47
C GLN A 18 16.88 4.67 -0.75
N ARG A 19 16.36 3.70 -1.50
CA ARG A 19 15.73 2.50 -0.97
C ARG A 19 16.70 1.65 -0.16
N GLN A 20 17.90 1.37 -0.69
CA GLN A 20 18.94 0.65 0.05
C GLN A 20 19.34 1.38 1.33
N GLN A 21 19.33 2.72 1.31
CA GLN A 21 19.56 3.52 2.52
C GLN A 21 18.42 3.38 3.53
N ARG A 22 17.14 3.39 3.09
CA ARG A 22 15.97 3.17 3.96
C ARG A 22 16.00 1.78 4.59
N ILE A 23 16.23 0.73 3.79
CA ILE A 23 16.37 -0.66 4.29
C ILE A 23 17.54 -0.78 5.27
N ALA A 24 18.67 -0.17 4.99
CA ALA A 24 19.82 -0.19 5.88
C ALA A 24 19.55 0.59 7.19
N GLN A 25 18.81 1.70 7.13
CA GLN A 25 18.38 2.44 8.33
C GLN A 25 17.39 1.62 9.17
N GLN A 26 16.41 0.97 8.56
CA GLN A 26 15.47 0.09 9.25
C GLN A 26 16.18 -1.09 9.90
N LYS A 27 17.09 -1.77 9.18
CA LYS A 27 17.92 -2.85 9.76
C LYS A 27 18.76 -2.36 10.94
N ARG A 28 19.35 -1.16 10.86
CA ARG A 28 20.11 -0.55 11.97
C ARG A 28 19.20 -0.21 13.16
N LEU A 29 17.97 0.28 12.90
CA LEU A 29 17.00 0.59 13.93
C LEU A 29 16.53 -0.69 14.65
N ARG A 30 16.17 -1.74 13.89
CA ARG A 30 15.80 -3.06 14.42
C ARG A 30 16.95 -3.65 15.28
N LEU A 31 18.18 -3.58 14.80
CA LEU A 31 19.35 -4.04 15.57
C LEU A 31 19.54 -3.22 16.87
N ARG A 32 19.35 -1.91 16.82
CA ARG A 32 19.43 -1.05 18.02
C ARG A 32 18.34 -1.38 19.04
N LEU A 33 17.11 -1.65 18.59
CA LEU A 33 16.00 -2.06 19.45
C LEU A 33 16.26 -3.44 20.09
N LEU A 34 16.79 -4.40 19.33
CA LEU A 34 17.19 -5.72 19.86
C LEU A 34 18.30 -5.60 20.90
N ILE A 35 19.30 -4.75 20.65
CA ILE A 35 20.38 -4.50 21.62
C ILE A 35 19.81 -3.81 22.87
N ALA A 36 18.93 -2.84 22.74
CA ALA A 36 18.28 -2.18 23.87
C ALA A 36 17.44 -3.15 24.70
N ALA A 37 16.67 -4.03 24.05
CA ALA A 37 15.91 -5.08 24.71
C ALA A 37 16.83 -6.06 25.46
N ALA A 38 17.92 -6.51 24.84
CA ALA A 38 18.90 -7.39 25.47
C ALA A 38 19.57 -6.70 26.69
N VAL A 39 19.89 -5.42 26.61
CA VAL A 39 20.44 -4.63 27.72
C VAL A 39 19.43 -4.54 28.88
N LEU A 40 18.14 -4.30 28.57
CA LEU A 40 17.09 -4.26 29.59
C LEU A 40 16.93 -5.59 30.28
N VAL A 41 17.00 -6.73 29.58
CA VAL A 41 16.97 -8.07 30.17
C VAL A 41 18.17 -8.29 31.06
N VAL A 42 19.38 -7.95 30.65
CA VAL A 42 20.60 -8.07 31.44
C VAL A 42 20.53 -7.17 32.69
N CYS A 43 20.08 -5.93 32.56
CA CYS A 43 19.87 -5.04 33.70
C CYS A 43 18.82 -5.58 34.67
N GLY A 44 17.71 -6.14 34.17
CA GLY A 44 16.69 -6.78 34.99
C GLY A 44 17.23 -7.97 35.79
N VAL A 45 18.03 -8.83 35.14
CA VAL A 45 18.71 -9.97 35.81
C VAL A 45 19.71 -9.49 36.86
N LEU A 46 20.49 -8.45 36.54
CA LEU A 46 21.45 -7.87 37.52
C LEU A 46 20.74 -7.24 38.72
N ILE A 47 19.63 -6.51 38.50
CA ILE A 47 18.82 -5.95 39.58
C ILE A 47 18.24 -7.09 40.46
N PHE A 48 17.74 -8.15 39.82
CA PHE A 48 17.18 -9.31 40.53
C PHE A 48 18.27 -10.03 41.37
N VAL A 49 19.46 -10.23 40.82
CA VAL A 49 20.60 -10.82 41.53
C VAL A 49 21.09 -9.94 42.69
N VAL A 50 21.17 -8.61 42.45
CA VAL A 50 21.57 -7.64 43.50
C VAL A 50 20.52 -7.53 44.61
N SER A 51 19.21 -7.57 44.26
CA SER A 51 18.13 -7.54 45.25
C SER A 51 18.09 -8.80 46.12
N ARG A 52 18.44 -9.95 45.51
CA ARG A 52 18.51 -11.23 46.25
C ARG A 52 19.70 -11.33 47.19
N ASN A 53 20.77 -10.53 46.96
CA ASN A 53 21.98 -10.52 47.80
C ASN A 53 22.00 -9.40 48.86
N ARG A 54 20.98 -8.51 48.89
CA ARG A 54 20.81 -7.47 49.93
C ARG A 54 19.88 -7.89 51.04
N GLY A 55 20.26 -8.99 51.72
CA GLY A 55 19.84 -9.22 53.07
C GLY A 55 21.03 -8.88 53.98
N SER A 56 20.86 -7.81 54.79
CA SER A 56 21.76 -7.35 55.88
C SER A 56 23.00 -6.53 55.48
N GLN A 57 22.97 -5.22 55.63
CA GLN A 57 23.76 -4.50 56.65
C GLN A 57 23.50 -2.97 56.55
N SER A 58 23.52 -2.38 57.76
CA SER A 58 23.17 -1.01 58.14
C SER A 58 24.21 0.05 57.74
N ALA A 59 23.68 1.25 57.56
CA ALA A 59 24.21 2.59 57.59
C ALA A 59 25.65 2.89 58.03
N VAL A 60 26.34 3.76 57.25
CA VAL A 60 27.20 4.84 57.78
C VAL A 60 27.27 5.92 56.70
N VAL A 61 26.93 7.17 57.03
CA VAL A 61 27.22 8.42 56.32
C VAL A 61 28.59 8.92 56.75
N PRO A 62 29.44 9.51 55.89
CA PRO A 62 29.88 10.86 56.16
C PRO A 62 29.96 11.80 54.91
N SER A 63 29.98 13.07 55.32
CA SER A 63 29.91 14.32 54.55
C SER A 63 31.13 14.68 53.72
N GLN A 64 30.82 15.53 52.74
CA GLN A 64 31.53 16.72 52.19
C GLN A 64 33.05 16.67 51.88
N THR A 65 33.37 17.12 50.65
CA THR A 65 34.16 18.36 50.41
C THR A 65 34.26 18.63 48.93
N GLY A 66 34.25 19.90 48.57
CA GLY A 66 34.23 20.58 47.35
C GLY A 66 35.57 20.59 46.55
N GLY A 67 35.45 21.03 45.29
CA GLY A 67 36.57 21.20 44.37
C GLY A 67 36.16 21.97 43.12
N GLN A 68 36.80 23.08 42.92
CA GLN A 68 36.63 24.20 42.03
C GLN A 68 36.58 23.87 40.53
N ALA A 69 35.79 24.68 39.82
CA ALA A 69 35.80 24.82 38.37
C ALA A 69 37.06 25.50 37.86
N VAL A 70 37.69 24.95 36.82
CA VAL A 70 38.70 25.62 36.02
C VAL A 70 38.09 25.97 34.67
N GLN A 71 37.97 27.27 34.40
CA GLN A 71 37.65 27.80 33.07
C GLN A 71 38.91 27.76 32.20
N THR A 72 38.84 27.14 31.06
CA THR A 72 39.82 27.30 29.99
C THR A 72 39.14 27.97 28.79
N THR A 73 39.55 29.21 28.56
CA THR A 73 39.23 30.00 27.36
C THR A 73 40.08 29.53 26.18
N ALA A 74 39.46 29.13 25.07
CA ALA A 74 40.12 28.94 23.79
C ALA A 74 39.64 30.03 22.82
N PRO A 75 40.54 30.49 21.89
CA PRO A 75 40.27 31.67 21.06
C PRO A 75 39.34 31.35 19.90
N ALA A 76 38.47 32.31 19.57
CA ALA A 76 37.56 32.28 18.45
C ALA A 76 38.35 32.31 17.12
N ALA A 77 38.20 31.27 16.31
CA ALA A 77 38.55 31.29 14.92
C ALA A 77 37.34 31.84 14.13
N GLN A 78 37.53 32.92 13.40
CA GLN A 78 36.58 33.43 12.43
C GLN A 78 36.44 32.39 11.30
N ALA A 79 35.26 31.80 11.17
CA ALA A 79 34.91 31.05 10.00
C ALA A 79 34.42 32.04 8.93
N GLU A 80 35.11 32.10 7.79
CA GLU A 80 34.59 32.70 6.57
C GLU A 80 33.32 31.93 6.18
N GLU A 81 32.19 32.63 6.18
CA GLU A 81 30.92 32.16 5.65
C GLU A 81 31.05 32.06 4.13
N THR A 82 31.36 30.87 3.64
CA THR A 82 31.22 30.55 2.20
C THR A 82 29.72 30.53 1.92
N GLU A 83 29.21 31.54 1.24
CA GLU A 83 27.84 31.51 0.67
C GLU A 83 27.71 30.26 -0.24
N VAL A 84 27.00 29.27 0.23
CA VAL A 84 26.52 28.17 -0.61
C VAL A 84 25.48 28.79 -1.56
N PRO A 85 25.63 28.65 -2.89
CA PRO A 85 24.61 29.15 -3.81
C PRO A 85 23.26 28.57 -3.41
N ALA A 86 22.28 29.44 -3.20
CA ALA A 86 20.90 29.02 -2.98
C ALA A 86 20.46 28.20 -4.21
N THR A 87 20.36 26.91 -4.07
CA THR A 87 19.76 26.04 -5.08
C THR A 87 18.28 26.43 -5.12
N THR A 88 17.87 27.15 -6.15
CA THR A 88 16.44 27.39 -6.40
C THR A 88 15.77 26.03 -6.57
N ALA A 89 14.70 25.79 -5.80
CA ALA A 89 13.88 24.59 -5.97
C ALA A 89 13.44 24.48 -7.44
N PRO A 90 13.28 23.27 -7.99
CA PRO A 90 12.79 23.09 -9.35
C PRO A 90 11.39 23.73 -9.48
N PRO A 91 11.01 24.25 -10.65
CA PRO A 91 9.73 24.91 -10.86
C PRO A 91 8.53 23.98 -10.67
N THR A 92 8.74 22.66 -10.78
CA THR A 92 7.74 21.62 -10.57
C THR A 92 8.27 20.50 -9.69
N SER A 93 7.37 19.89 -8.91
CA SER A 93 7.58 18.62 -8.20
C SER A 93 6.73 17.55 -8.85
N THR A 94 7.32 16.40 -9.14
CA THR A 94 6.60 15.24 -9.72
C THR A 94 6.65 14.06 -8.76
N VAL A 95 5.53 13.36 -8.64
CA VAL A 95 5.37 12.14 -7.85
C VAL A 95 4.79 11.05 -8.74
N GLU A 96 5.41 9.89 -8.69
CA GLU A 96 4.91 8.67 -9.33
C GLU A 96 4.36 7.74 -8.24
N LEU A 97 3.07 7.40 -8.33
CA LEU A 97 2.39 6.47 -7.44
C LEU A 97 2.02 5.21 -8.19
N THR A 98 2.29 4.05 -7.57
CA THR A 98 1.88 2.75 -8.12
C THR A 98 0.80 2.13 -7.24
N PHE A 99 -0.24 1.59 -7.89
CA PHE A 99 -1.34 0.88 -7.24
C PHE A 99 -1.44 -0.54 -7.79
N ALA A 100 -1.54 -1.51 -6.87
CA ALA A 100 -1.82 -2.91 -7.19
C ALA A 100 -3.14 -3.34 -6.53
N GLY A 101 -3.83 -4.29 -7.16
CA GLY A 101 -5.13 -4.77 -6.74
C GLY A 101 -5.13 -5.63 -5.48
N ASP A 102 -6.05 -6.59 -5.43
CA ASP A 102 -6.28 -7.43 -4.25
C ASP A 102 -5.17 -8.48 -4.08
N LEU A 103 -4.44 -8.43 -2.96
CA LEU A 103 -3.65 -9.55 -2.50
C LEU A 103 -4.56 -10.41 -1.61
N ASN A 104 -5.05 -11.52 -2.16
CA ASN A 104 -5.95 -12.43 -1.48
C ASN A 104 -5.19 -13.46 -0.64
N VAL A 105 -5.31 -13.38 0.70
CA VAL A 105 -4.65 -14.33 1.60
C VAL A 105 -5.45 -15.62 1.68
N ASN A 106 -5.03 -16.61 0.90
CA ASN A 106 -5.58 -17.96 0.86
C ASN A 106 -4.45 -19.02 0.93
N ASP A 107 -4.83 -20.30 0.91
CA ASP A 107 -3.86 -21.41 1.01
C ASP A 107 -2.85 -21.41 -0.15
N ALA A 108 -3.28 -21.08 -1.38
CA ALA A 108 -2.40 -21.07 -2.54
C ALA A 108 -1.32 -19.99 -2.41
N VAL A 109 -1.72 -18.77 -2.05
CA VAL A 109 -0.79 -17.63 -1.83
C VAL A 109 0.15 -17.91 -0.66
N VAL A 110 -0.36 -18.44 0.46
CA VAL A 110 0.49 -18.80 1.61
C VAL A 110 1.49 -19.90 1.27
N ASN A 111 1.07 -20.91 0.51
CA ASN A 111 1.92 -22.03 0.12
C ASN A 111 2.93 -21.68 -0.98
N ALA A 112 2.71 -20.59 -1.74
CA ALA A 112 3.63 -20.13 -2.79
C ALA A 112 5.06 -19.85 -2.26
N GLY A 113 5.20 -19.46 -0.99
CA GLY A 113 6.51 -19.31 -0.33
C GLY A 113 7.19 -20.62 0.04
N GLY A 114 6.55 -21.76 -0.19
CA GLY A 114 7.06 -23.08 0.15
C GLY A 114 7.32 -23.29 1.65
N ILE A 115 8.12 -24.29 2.00
CA ILE A 115 8.43 -24.65 3.40
C ILE A 115 9.22 -23.54 4.10
N THR A 116 10.05 -22.82 3.37
CA THR A 116 10.90 -21.73 3.89
C THR A 116 10.18 -20.41 3.96
N ARG A 117 8.98 -20.30 3.38
CA ARG A 117 8.21 -19.06 3.21
C ARG A 117 9.00 -17.94 2.53
N ASP A 118 9.73 -18.31 1.48
CA ASP A 118 10.43 -17.40 0.62
C ASP A 118 9.52 -17.00 -0.56
N TYR A 119 9.02 -15.78 -0.55
CA TYR A 119 8.10 -15.26 -1.57
C TYR A 119 8.83 -14.47 -2.66
N SER A 120 10.16 -14.40 -2.65
CA SER A 120 10.93 -13.58 -3.59
C SER A 120 10.66 -13.97 -5.06
N SER A 121 10.50 -15.26 -5.35
CA SER A 121 10.18 -15.75 -6.69
C SER A 121 8.74 -15.48 -7.12
N VAL A 122 7.83 -15.23 -6.19
CA VAL A 122 6.40 -14.96 -6.48
C VAL A 122 6.23 -13.60 -7.16
N PHE A 123 7.00 -12.60 -6.75
CA PHE A 123 6.87 -11.22 -7.23
C PHE A 123 8.04 -10.75 -8.10
N MET A 124 9.00 -11.64 -8.41
CA MET A 124 10.25 -11.26 -9.11
C MET A 124 10.00 -10.57 -10.45
N ASP A 125 9.05 -11.06 -11.25
CA ASP A 125 8.78 -10.56 -12.59
C ASP A 125 8.08 -9.20 -12.60
N VAL A 126 7.38 -8.85 -11.50
CA VAL A 126 6.70 -7.55 -11.32
C VAL A 126 7.45 -6.61 -10.38
N LEU A 127 8.56 -7.05 -9.81
CA LEU A 127 9.37 -6.27 -8.88
C LEU A 127 9.73 -4.86 -9.41
N PRO A 128 10.15 -4.68 -10.68
CA PRO A 128 10.45 -3.35 -11.21
C PRO A 128 9.23 -2.40 -11.19
N LEU A 129 8.03 -2.92 -11.45
CA LEU A 129 6.79 -2.13 -11.44
C LEU A 129 6.48 -1.58 -10.04
N LEU A 130 6.72 -2.39 -9.01
CA LEU A 130 6.46 -2.00 -7.61
C LEU A 130 7.56 -1.13 -7.00
N THR A 131 8.79 -1.19 -7.55
CA THR A 131 9.96 -0.49 -6.96
C THR A 131 10.29 0.83 -7.63
N ASP A 132 9.83 1.06 -8.86
CA ASP A 132 10.19 2.25 -9.63
C ASP A 132 9.40 3.50 -9.20
N ALA A 133 8.24 3.34 -8.55
CA ALA A 133 7.43 4.44 -8.03
C ALA A 133 8.00 5.09 -6.76
N ASP A 134 7.60 6.33 -6.50
CA ASP A 134 7.94 7.04 -5.27
C ASP A 134 7.17 6.49 -4.05
N LEU A 135 5.97 5.91 -4.29
CA LEU A 135 5.15 5.26 -3.28
C LEU A 135 4.24 4.21 -3.94
N THR A 136 4.20 3.01 -3.37
CA THR A 136 3.41 1.88 -3.85
C THR A 136 2.37 1.45 -2.83
N VAL A 137 1.12 1.30 -3.29
CA VAL A 137 -0.05 0.94 -2.48
C VAL A 137 -0.70 -0.31 -3.06
N LEU A 138 -1.15 -1.25 -2.21
CA LEU A 138 -1.98 -2.37 -2.63
C LEU A 138 -3.12 -2.64 -1.64
N ASN A 139 -4.14 -3.40 -2.04
CA ASN A 139 -5.14 -3.90 -1.11
C ASN A 139 -4.69 -5.24 -0.50
N PHE A 140 -4.53 -5.27 0.82
CA PHE A 140 -4.18 -6.48 1.58
C PHE A 140 -5.47 -7.15 2.07
N GLU A 141 -6.04 -8.03 1.25
CA GLU A 141 -7.27 -8.74 1.56
C GLU A 141 -6.97 -9.98 2.41
N GLY A 142 -6.68 -9.73 3.67
CA GLY A 142 -6.26 -10.75 4.62
C GLY A 142 -6.06 -10.21 6.03
N ASN A 143 -5.56 -11.09 6.87
CA ASN A 143 -5.20 -10.83 8.26
C ASN A 143 -3.75 -11.24 8.53
N ALA A 144 -3.22 -10.89 9.70
CA ALA A 144 -1.92 -11.34 10.19
C ALA A 144 -2.02 -11.63 11.69
N VAL A 145 -2.72 -12.72 12.03
CA VAL A 145 -3.06 -13.09 13.41
C VAL A 145 -2.24 -14.27 13.93
N GLY A 146 -1.31 -14.78 13.12
CA GLY A 146 -0.56 -15.99 13.41
C GLY A 146 -1.21 -17.24 12.82
N GLN A 147 -0.72 -18.40 13.24
CA GLN A 147 -1.21 -19.69 12.74
C GLN A 147 -2.62 -20.03 13.27
N PRO A 148 -3.42 -20.82 12.52
CA PRO A 148 -3.09 -21.33 11.18
C PRO A 148 -3.09 -20.23 10.15
N TYR A 149 -2.24 -20.35 9.10
CA TYR A 149 -2.21 -19.44 7.97
C TYR A 149 -3.07 -19.98 6.84
N GLY A 150 -3.51 -19.09 5.94
CA GLY A 150 -4.28 -19.44 4.74
C GLY A 150 -5.78 -19.23 4.89
N THR A 151 -6.55 -19.95 4.11
CA THR A 151 -7.99 -19.70 3.85
C THR A 151 -8.86 -19.70 5.10
N GLU A 152 -8.61 -20.60 6.08
CA GLU A 152 -9.45 -20.72 7.27
C GLU A 152 -9.51 -19.43 8.11
N THR A 153 -8.38 -18.75 8.25
CA THR A 153 -8.23 -17.52 9.05
C THR A 153 -7.96 -16.30 8.21
N CYS A 154 -7.79 -16.46 6.90
CA CYS A 154 -7.25 -15.44 6.01
C CYS A 154 -5.94 -14.82 6.56
N SER A 155 -5.15 -15.60 7.33
CA SER A 155 -3.96 -15.11 8.00
C SER A 155 -2.71 -15.32 7.15
N ALA A 156 -1.99 -14.23 6.90
CA ALA A 156 -0.68 -14.24 6.24
C ALA A 156 0.44 -14.56 7.23
N PRO A 157 1.47 -15.28 6.82
CA PRO A 157 2.70 -15.40 7.60
C PRO A 157 3.48 -14.07 7.56
N PRO A 158 4.27 -13.76 8.61
CA PRO A 158 5.07 -12.53 8.66
C PRO A 158 6.00 -12.35 7.47
N GLU A 159 6.52 -13.44 6.94
CA GLU A 159 7.44 -13.47 5.78
C GLU A 159 6.79 -12.90 4.52
N LEU A 160 5.47 -13.07 4.34
CA LEU A 160 4.75 -12.45 3.22
C LEU A 160 4.71 -10.92 3.36
N LEU A 161 4.47 -10.39 4.58
CA LEU A 161 4.50 -8.95 4.82
C LEU A 161 5.93 -8.37 4.64
N ASP A 162 6.95 -9.11 5.10
CA ASP A 162 8.35 -8.72 4.91
C ASP A 162 8.72 -8.71 3.41
N GLU A 163 8.18 -9.64 2.63
CA GLU A 163 8.39 -9.67 1.17
C GLU A 163 7.70 -8.49 0.47
N LEU A 164 6.47 -8.12 0.85
CA LEU A 164 5.80 -6.94 0.30
C LEU A 164 6.67 -5.68 0.47
N VAL A 165 7.26 -5.49 1.65
CA VAL A 165 8.22 -4.38 1.89
C VAL A 165 9.44 -4.51 0.99
N SER A 166 9.98 -5.73 0.83
CA SER A 166 11.13 -6.00 -0.03
C SER A 166 10.80 -5.73 -1.50
N ALA A 167 9.58 -6.07 -1.91
CA ALA A 167 9.06 -5.80 -3.25
C ALA A 167 8.75 -4.31 -3.52
N GLY A 168 8.76 -3.44 -2.50
CA GLY A 168 8.60 -2.00 -2.68
C GLY A 168 7.28 -1.43 -2.24
N VAL A 169 6.39 -2.25 -1.70
CA VAL A 169 5.12 -1.76 -1.15
C VAL A 169 5.38 -0.90 0.09
N ASP A 170 4.73 0.24 0.17
CA ASP A 170 4.81 1.20 1.29
C ASP A 170 3.55 1.20 2.15
N MET A 171 2.37 1.08 1.52
CA MET A 171 1.08 1.19 2.18
C MET A 171 0.14 0.06 1.74
N VAL A 172 -0.75 -0.34 2.65
CA VAL A 172 -1.74 -1.37 2.35
C VAL A 172 -3.13 -0.93 2.80
N GLN A 173 -4.11 -1.04 1.91
CA GLN A 173 -5.50 -0.92 2.28
C GLN A 173 -5.88 -2.13 3.14
N VAL A 174 -6.50 -1.87 4.29
CA VAL A 174 -7.01 -2.89 5.24
C VAL A 174 -8.53 -2.79 5.38
N ALA A 175 -9.13 -1.68 4.94
CA ALA A 175 -10.58 -1.56 4.82
C ALA A 175 -11.07 -2.36 3.61
N ASN A 176 -11.38 -3.65 3.83
CA ASN A 176 -11.81 -4.61 2.80
C ASN A 176 -12.70 -5.71 3.41
N SER A 177 -13.09 -6.71 2.63
CA SER A 177 -13.97 -7.81 3.05
C SER A 177 -13.41 -8.61 4.23
N ARG A 178 -12.08 -8.67 4.38
CA ARG A 178 -11.40 -9.49 5.41
C ARG A 178 -11.03 -8.74 6.68
N THR A 179 -11.32 -7.44 6.78
CA THR A 179 -10.86 -6.55 7.87
C THR A 179 -11.07 -7.13 9.26
N ILE A 180 -12.24 -7.72 9.54
CA ILE A 180 -12.60 -8.27 10.85
C ILE A 180 -12.89 -9.77 10.84
N THR A 181 -12.38 -10.54 9.87
CA THR A 181 -12.55 -12.00 9.82
C THR A 181 -12.18 -12.67 11.15
N ASN A 182 -11.17 -12.16 11.84
CA ASN A 182 -10.74 -12.64 13.16
C ASN A 182 -11.17 -11.70 14.31
N GLY A 183 -12.25 -10.94 14.10
CA GLY A 183 -12.78 -9.97 15.06
C GLY A 183 -11.85 -8.77 15.32
N MET A 184 -12.22 -7.92 16.27
CA MET A 184 -11.46 -6.71 16.60
C MET A 184 -10.05 -7.00 17.13
N SER A 185 -9.86 -8.10 17.85
CA SER A 185 -8.53 -8.54 18.31
C SER A 185 -7.64 -8.96 17.14
N GLY A 186 -8.24 -9.62 16.15
CA GLY A 186 -7.56 -9.97 14.89
C GLY A 186 -7.18 -8.73 14.09
N LEU A 187 -8.07 -7.76 13.96
CA LEU A 187 -7.76 -6.47 13.34
C LEU A 187 -6.58 -5.77 14.03
N ALA A 188 -6.62 -5.68 15.37
CA ALA A 188 -5.53 -5.05 16.12
C ALA A 188 -4.18 -5.78 15.90
N SER A 189 -4.19 -7.12 15.88
CA SER A 189 -3.00 -7.93 15.60
C SER A 189 -2.49 -7.72 14.16
N THR A 190 -3.38 -7.68 13.19
CA THR A 190 -3.07 -7.42 11.78
C THR A 190 -2.43 -6.05 11.58
N LEU A 191 -3.03 -4.99 12.14
CA LEU A 191 -2.49 -3.63 12.07
C LEU A 191 -1.11 -3.52 12.74
N TYR A 192 -0.91 -4.24 13.84
CA TYR A 192 0.39 -4.32 14.51
C TYR A 192 1.42 -5.01 13.62
N ALA A 193 1.09 -6.17 13.03
CA ALA A 193 1.99 -6.92 12.16
C ALA A 193 2.39 -6.11 10.92
N ILE A 194 1.43 -5.46 10.24
CA ILE A 194 1.65 -4.60 9.09
C ILE A 194 2.65 -3.47 9.44
N ARG A 195 2.41 -2.75 10.54
CA ARG A 195 3.32 -1.67 10.98
C ARG A 195 4.69 -2.19 11.40
N ASN A 196 4.74 -3.37 12.03
CA ASN A 196 6.01 -3.97 12.43
C ASN A 196 6.84 -4.44 11.24
N ALA A 197 6.22 -4.87 10.15
CA ALA A 197 6.89 -5.15 8.89
C ALA A 197 7.46 -3.87 8.25
N GLY A 198 6.85 -2.72 8.48
CA GLY A 198 7.25 -1.42 7.92
C GLY A 198 6.26 -0.85 6.91
N LEU A 199 5.10 -1.49 6.76
CA LEU A 199 3.98 -1.03 5.93
C LEU A 199 3.08 -0.07 6.71
N GLU A 200 2.35 0.79 6.00
CA GLU A 200 1.33 1.65 6.59
C GLU A 200 -0.09 1.17 6.24
N PRO A 201 -0.91 0.79 7.23
CA PRO A 201 -2.28 0.35 6.98
C PRO A 201 -3.22 1.53 6.80
N LEU A 202 -4.19 1.41 5.87
CA LEU A 202 -5.18 2.40 5.50
C LEU A 202 -6.62 1.93 5.78
N GLY A 203 -7.46 2.83 6.25
CA GLY A 203 -8.91 2.68 6.34
C GLY A 203 -9.43 1.89 7.54
N ALA A 204 -8.56 1.32 8.38
CA ALA A 204 -8.96 0.56 9.57
C ALA A 204 -8.09 0.88 10.79
N TYR A 205 -8.67 0.77 11.99
CA TYR A 205 -8.09 1.23 13.24
C TYR A 205 -8.31 0.21 14.36
N ALA A 206 -7.30 0.03 15.22
CA ALA A 206 -7.35 -0.96 16.31
C ALA A 206 -8.35 -0.62 17.41
N SER A 207 -8.72 0.64 17.54
CA SER A 207 -9.69 1.13 18.52
C SER A 207 -10.39 2.42 18.05
N VAL A 208 -11.53 2.73 18.67
CA VAL A 208 -12.25 4.01 18.44
C VAL A 208 -11.38 5.23 18.79
N SER A 209 -10.51 5.08 19.80
CA SER A 209 -9.55 6.14 20.15
C SER A 209 -8.56 6.39 19.02
N ASP A 210 -8.04 5.32 18.40
CA ASP A 210 -7.12 5.43 17.27
C ASP A 210 -7.82 5.99 16.04
N ALA A 211 -9.03 5.50 15.72
CA ALA A 211 -9.87 6.03 14.64
C ALA A 211 -10.13 7.54 14.80
N LYS A 212 -10.53 7.96 16.00
CA LYS A 212 -10.78 9.38 16.30
C LYS A 212 -9.51 10.23 16.15
N LYS A 213 -8.34 9.69 16.56
CA LYS A 213 -7.05 10.39 16.45
C LYS A 213 -6.61 10.50 14.99
N ALA A 214 -6.82 9.47 14.20
CA ALA A 214 -6.45 9.42 12.78
C ALA A 214 -7.40 10.23 11.88
N GLY A 215 -8.66 10.42 12.29
CA GLY A 215 -9.65 11.17 11.50
C GLY A 215 -10.19 10.42 10.27
N GLY A 216 -9.82 9.16 10.06
CA GLY A 216 -10.27 8.35 8.92
C GLY A 216 -9.36 8.45 7.68
N TYR A 217 -8.27 9.19 7.73
CA TYR A 217 -7.37 9.45 6.60
C TYR A 217 -5.90 9.29 7.00
N THR A 218 -5.02 9.31 6.01
CA THR A 218 -3.55 9.32 6.17
C THR A 218 -2.94 10.38 5.27
N ILE A 219 -2.06 11.22 5.82
CA ILE A 219 -1.30 12.22 5.05
C ILE A 219 0.11 11.69 4.77
N LYS A 220 0.55 11.83 3.52
CA LYS A 220 1.93 11.57 3.09
C LYS A 220 2.50 12.79 2.38
N GLU A 221 3.74 13.08 2.65
CA GLU A 221 4.53 14.03 1.87
C GLU A 221 5.54 13.26 1.03
N VAL A 222 5.44 13.38 -0.28
CA VAL A 222 6.29 12.70 -1.25
C VAL A 222 6.80 13.76 -2.24
N ASN A 223 8.10 13.92 -2.35
CA ASN A 223 8.76 14.89 -3.27
C ASN A 223 8.19 16.33 -3.18
N GLY A 224 7.71 16.76 -2.00
CA GLY A 224 7.13 18.09 -1.79
C GLY A 224 5.67 18.22 -2.20
N VAL A 225 5.00 17.09 -2.51
CA VAL A 225 3.55 17.00 -2.71
C VAL A 225 2.92 16.36 -1.48
N THR A 226 1.92 17.01 -0.89
CA THR A 226 1.16 16.51 0.25
C THR A 226 -0.07 15.77 -0.26
N ILE A 227 -0.14 14.47 0.00
CA ILE A 227 -1.19 13.57 -0.49
C ILE A 227 -2.04 13.12 0.70
N ALA A 228 -3.36 13.29 0.60
CA ALA A 228 -4.30 12.65 1.51
C ALA A 228 -4.77 11.32 0.91
N PHE A 229 -4.63 10.24 1.67
CA PHE A 229 -5.22 8.95 1.35
C PHE A 229 -6.42 8.71 2.25
N VAL A 230 -7.56 8.37 1.65
CA VAL A 230 -8.75 7.86 2.33
C VAL A 230 -9.05 6.48 1.78
N ALA A 231 -9.42 5.53 2.65
CA ALA A 231 -9.71 4.17 2.21
C ALA A 231 -11.03 3.72 2.85
N PHE A 232 -11.92 3.13 2.04
CA PHE A 232 -13.24 2.68 2.45
C PHE A 232 -13.51 1.26 1.94
N THR A 233 -14.39 0.53 2.65
CA THR A 233 -14.92 -0.74 2.19
C THR A 233 -16.45 -0.71 2.10
N LYS A 234 -17.03 -1.45 1.15
CA LYS A 234 -18.47 -1.68 1.12
C LYS A 234 -18.98 -2.44 2.35
N GLY A 235 -18.15 -3.33 2.90
CA GLY A 235 -18.46 -4.15 4.05
C GLY A 235 -17.40 -5.22 4.30
N MET A 236 -17.70 -6.12 5.23
CA MET A 236 -16.77 -7.13 5.75
C MET A 236 -17.45 -8.50 5.80
N ASP A 237 -17.80 -9.06 4.62
CA ASP A 237 -18.46 -10.36 4.46
C ASP A 237 -19.70 -10.53 5.37
N SER A 238 -20.57 -9.54 5.37
CA SER A 238 -21.76 -9.50 6.24
C SER A 238 -21.47 -9.53 7.75
N MET A 239 -20.23 -9.32 8.16
CA MET A 239 -19.86 -9.18 9.56
C MET A 239 -20.08 -7.73 10.01
N ALA A 240 -20.77 -7.56 11.14
CA ALA A 240 -20.96 -6.27 11.76
C ALA A 240 -19.82 -5.97 12.77
N LEU A 241 -19.39 -4.71 12.83
CA LEU A 241 -18.54 -4.24 13.89
C LEU A 241 -19.26 -4.36 15.24
N PRO A 242 -18.58 -4.80 16.31
CA PRO A 242 -19.17 -4.80 17.65
C PRO A 242 -19.65 -3.41 18.09
N GLU A 243 -20.68 -3.36 18.90
CA GLU A 243 -21.19 -2.12 19.49
C GLU A 243 -20.05 -1.29 20.11
N GLY A 244 -20.00 0.00 19.77
CA GLY A 244 -18.95 0.91 20.21
C GLY A 244 -17.66 0.83 19.41
N SER A 245 -17.62 0.07 18.28
CA SER A 245 -16.47 -0.01 17.37
C SER A 245 -16.78 0.51 15.97
N GLU A 246 -17.92 1.16 15.77
CA GLU A 246 -18.50 1.53 14.46
C GLU A 246 -17.58 2.41 13.61
N ARG A 247 -16.63 3.10 14.23
CA ARG A 247 -15.65 3.97 13.55
C ARG A 247 -14.28 3.32 13.36
N CYS A 248 -14.13 2.05 13.72
CA CYS A 248 -12.84 1.36 13.57
C CYS A 248 -12.53 0.96 12.13
N VAL A 249 -13.51 1.01 11.24
CA VAL A 249 -13.36 0.79 9.79
C VAL A 249 -14.14 1.86 9.05
N ASN A 250 -13.57 2.45 8.02
CA ASN A 250 -14.30 3.34 7.14
C ASN A 250 -15.17 2.50 6.20
N VAL A 251 -16.48 2.68 6.25
CA VAL A 251 -17.45 1.95 5.44
C VAL A 251 -18.17 2.89 4.46
N LEU A 252 -18.61 2.34 3.32
CA LEU A 252 -19.35 3.08 2.29
C LEU A 252 -20.86 3.10 2.54
N TYR A 253 -21.38 2.14 3.33
CA TYR A 253 -22.82 1.97 3.51
C TYR A 253 -23.19 1.93 4.99
N GLU A 254 -24.34 2.51 5.35
CA GLU A 254 -24.91 2.38 6.69
C GLU A 254 -25.28 0.95 7.02
N ASP A 255 -25.75 0.20 6.00
CA ASP A 255 -26.15 -1.19 6.07
C ASP A 255 -25.06 -2.16 5.57
N TYR A 256 -23.79 -1.81 5.77
CA TYR A 256 -22.59 -2.52 5.31
C TYR A 256 -22.50 -4.01 5.74
N ALA A 257 -23.25 -4.43 6.74
CA ALA A 257 -23.28 -5.82 7.20
C ALA A 257 -24.48 -6.59 6.65
N THR A 258 -25.32 -5.98 5.79
CA THR A 258 -26.59 -6.59 5.35
C THR A 258 -26.84 -6.43 3.85
N THR A 259 -27.33 -5.28 3.39
CA THR A 259 -27.92 -5.17 2.04
C THR A 259 -27.16 -4.25 1.10
N TYR A 260 -26.27 -3.40 1.60
CA TYR A 260 -25.48 -2.43 0.80
C TYR A 260 -26.35 -1.52 -0.08
N GLN A 261 -27.49 -1.05 0.46
CA GLN A 261 -28.45 -0.22 -0.27
C GLN A 261 -28.40 1.23 0.14
N ASN A 262 -27.87 1.54 1.34
CA ASN A 262 -27.91 2.87 1.92
C ASN A 262 -26.47 3.40 2.03
N VAL A 263 -26.07 4.27 1.11
CA VAL A 263 -24.75 4.93 1.15
C VAL A 263 -24.64 5.80 2.41
N ASP A 264 -23.55 5.66 3.16
CA ASP A 264 -23.25 6.47 4.36
C ASP A 264 -22.65 7.84 3.96
N TYR A 265 -23.48 8.70 3.37
CA TYR A 265 -23.07 10.05 2.93
C TYR A 265 -22.42 10.87 4.04
N ASP A 266 -22.96 10.79 5.26
CA ASP A 266 -22.47 11.59 6.39
C ASP A 266 -21.13 11.07 6.89
N GLY A 267 -20.96 9.75 6.96
CA GLY A 267 -19.69 9.10 7.32
C GLY A 267 -18.58 9.41 6.31
N ILE A 268 -18.87 9.26 5.03
CA ILE A 268 -17.93 9.56 3.94
C ILE A 268 -17.53 11.04 3.99
N ARG A 269 -18.50 11.95 4.00
CA ARG A 269 -18.25 13.41 4.09
C ARG A 269 -17.47 13.81 5.33
N SER A 270 -17.71 13.14 6.45
CA SER A 270 -16.97 13.41 7.70
C SER A 270 -15.48 13.14 7.55
N VAL A 271 -15.12 12.03 6.91
CA VAL A 271 -13.72 11.64 6.66
C VAL A 271 -13.08 12.60 5.64
N LEU A 272 -13.77 12.87 4.51
CA LEU A 272 -13.25 13.75 3.46
C LEU A 272 -13.03 15.18 3.95
N LYS A 273 -13.95 15.73 4.72
CA LYS A 273 -13.80 17.06 5.36
C LYS A 273 -12.66 17.10 6.37
N ALA A 274 -12.46 16.01 7.11
CA ALA A 274 -11.33 15.92 8.04
C ALA A 274 -10.00 15.90 7.26
N ALA A 275 -9.89 15.12 6.19
CA ALA A 275 -8.73 15.10 5.31
C ALA A 275 -8.47 16.47 4.67
N ALA A 276 -9.49 17.13 4.12
CA ALA A 276 -9.39 18.44 3.49
C ALA A 276 -8.95 19.54 4.47
N SER A 277 -9.23 19.39 5.79
CA SER A 277 -8.79 20.34 6.83
C SER A 277 -7.27 20.40 6.98
N GLU A 278 -6.54 19.34 6.60
CA GLU A 278 -5.08 19.29 6.54
C GLU A 278 -4.51 20.03 5.32
N ARG A 279 -5.38 20.42 4.39
CA ARG A 279 -5.03 21.11 3.13
C ARG A 279 -4.01 20.34 2.29
N PRO A 280 -4.29 19.09 1.95
CA PRO A 280 -3.42 18.34 1.05
C PRO A 280 -3.37 19.00 -0.33
N ASP A 281 -2.33 18.73 -1.08
CA ASP A 281 -2.20 19.14 -2.48
C ASP A 281 -3.10 18.31 -3.40
N ILE A 282 -3.36 17.04 -3.01
CA ILE A 282 -4.20 16.09 -3.76
C ILE A 282 -4.82 15.06 -2.80
N THR A 283 -6.03 14.59 -3.08
CA THR A 283 -6.74 13.56 -2.31
C THR A 283 -7.00 12.32 -3.17
N ILE A 284 -6.60 11.15 -2.67
CA ILE A 284 -6.77 9.85 -3.33
C ILE A 284 -7.65 8.96 -2.47
N ALA A 285 -8.74 8.43 -3.05
CA ALA A 285 -9.63 7.48 -2.41
C ALA A 285 -9.34 6.06 -2.91
N LEU A 286 -9.20 5.12 -1.95
CA LEU A 286 -9.08 3.69 -2.21
C LEU A 286 -10.41 3.04 -1.83
N LEU A 287 -11.14 2.48 -2.78
CA LEU A 287 -12.49 1.97 -2.58
C LEU A 287 -12.57 0.46 -2.83
N HIS A 288 -12.84 -0.30 -1.78
CA HIS A 288 -13.14 -1.72 -1.87
C HIS A 288 -14.67 -1.91 -2.00
N TRP A 289 -15.17 -1.98 -3.23
CA TRP A 289 -16.58 -1.75 -3.57
C TRP A 289 -17.11 -2.62 -4.72
N GLY A 290 -18.34 -2.36 -5.18
CA GLY A 290 -18.94 -3.08 -6.31
C GLY A 290 -19.41 -4.49 -5.93
N SER A 291 -19.42 -5.41 -6.89
CA SER A 291 -19.83 -6.81 -6.70
C SER A 291 -18.72 -7.73 -7.13
N GLU A 292 -18.43 -8.75 -6.29
CA GLU A 292 -17.44 -9.77 -6.63
C GLU A 292 -17.75 -10.44 -7.96
N TYR A 293 -16.71 -10.65 -8.75
CA TYR A 293 -16.74 -11.38 -10.03
C TYR A 293 -17.69 -10.77 -11.05
N ASN A 294 -17.81 -9.45 -11.01
CA ASN A 294 -18.63 -8.67 -11.95
C ASN A 294 -17.76 -7.62 -12.62
N ASP A 295 -17.79 -7.59 -13.96
CA ASP A 295 -17.06 -6.57 -14.75
C ASP A 295 -17.93 -5.34 -15.10
N VAL A 296 -19.22 -5.36 -14.70
CA VAL A 296 -20.14 -4.24 -14.92
C VAL A 296 -20.13 -3.30 -13.72
N VAL A 297 -19.91 -2.03 -13.98
CA VAL A 297 -20.06 -0.96 -12.98
C VAL A 297 -21.52 -0.78 -12.59
N SER A 298 -21.81 -0.62 -11.32
CA SER A 298 -23.17 -0.43 -10.81
C SER A 298 -23.52 1.06 -10.68
N GLU A 299 -24.81 1.39 -10.78
CA GLU A 299 -25.31 2.76 -10.53
C GLU A 299 -24.86 3.32 -9.17
N THR A 300 -24.75 2.48 -8.14
CA THR A 300 -24.28 2.91 -6.82
C THR A 300 -22.77 3.24 -6.81
N GLN A 301 -21.98 2.58 -7.64
CA GLN A 301 -20.57 2.97 -7.80
C GLN A 301 -20.46 4.37 -8.44
N GLU A 302 -21.26 4.62 -9.48
CA GLU A 302 -21.32 5.95 -10.13
C GLU A 302 -21.78 7.04 -9.16
N GLU A 303 -22.83 6.77 -8.34
CA GLU A 303 -23.29 7.67 -7.29
C GLU A 303 -22.18 8.01 -6.26
N ILE A 304 -21.39 7.01 -5.85
CA ILE A 304 -20.27 7.22 -4.92
C ILE A 304 -19.15 8.01 -5.61
N VAL A 305 -18.89 7.80 -6.90
CA VAL A 305 -17.92 8.61 -7.68
C VAL A 305 -18.31 10.08 -7.67
N GLU A 306 -19.57 10.40 -7.99
CA GLU A 306 -20.08 11.77 -7.96
C GLU A 306 -19.88 12.39 -6.57
N LEU A 307 -20.25 11.67 -5.51
CA LEU A 307 -20.05 12.12 -4.13
C LEU A 307 -18.56 12.40 -3.82
N MET A 308 -17.65 11.51 -4.21
CA MET A 308 -16.22 11.66 -3.95
C MET A 308 -15.65 12.89 -4.68
N HIS A 309 -15.99 13.09 -5.95
CA HIS A 309 -15.54 14.25 -6.73
C HIS A 309 -16.13 15.56 -6.20
N ASP A 310 -17.41 15.57 -5.82
CA ASP A 310 -18.07 16.75 -5.23
C ASP A 310 -17.42 17.19 -3.89
N GLU A 311 -16.89 16.24 -3.12
CA GLU A 311 -16.17 16.50 -1.87
C GLU A 311 -14.64 16.69 -2.08
N GLY A 312 -14.17 16.76 -3.33
CA GLY A 312 -12.80 17.14 -3.68
C GLY A 312 -11.79 15.98 -3.70
N VAL A 313 -12.22 14.76 -4.01
CA VAL A 313 -11.32 13.65 -4.31
C VAL A 313 -10.85 13.78 -5.76
N ASP A 314 -9.54 13.74 -5.99
CA ASP A 314 -8.92 13.88 -7.30
C ASP A 314 -8.73 12.55 -8.01
N ALA A 315 -8.44 11.46 -7.26
CA ALA A 315 -8.30 10.13 -7.80
C ALA A 315 -9.07 9.08 -7.00
N ILE A 316 -9.71 8.15 -7.70
CA ILE A 316 -10.40 7.00 -7.11
C ILE A 316 -9.77 5.72 -7.66
N ILE A 317 -9.34 4.82 -6.78
CA ILE A 317 -8.75 3.54 -7.12
C ILE A 317 -9.57 2.43 -6.46
N GLY A 318 -10.23 1.62 -7.29
CA GLY A 318 -11.15 0.58 -6.88
C GLY A 318 -10.52 -0.81 -6.81
N THR A 319 -11.06 -1.63 -5.90
CA THR A 319 -10.78 -3.06 -5.71
C THR A 319 -12.06 -3.80 -5.28
N HIS A 320 -12.03 -5.10 -5.06
CA HIS A 320 -13.12 -5.99 -4.64
C HIS A 320 -13.84 -6.75 -5.77
N PRO A 321 -14.09 -6.21 -6.99
CA PRO A 321 -14.71 -7.02 -8.04
C PRO A 321 -13.87 -8.23 -8.46
N HIS A 322 -12.58 -8.29 -8.10
CA HIS A 322 -11.58 -9.28 -8.52
C HIS A 322 -11.35 -9.32 -10.04
N TYR A 323 -12.11 -8.53 -10.77
CA TYR A 323 -12.00 -8.31 -12.21
C TYR A 323 -11.57 -6.89 -12.50
N VAL A 324 -10.76 -6.72 -13.53
CA VAL A 324 -10.45 -5.38 -14.05
C VAL A 324 -11.75 -4.72 -14.54
N GLN A 325 -11.94 -3.46 -14.19
CA GLN A 325 -13.03 -2.62 -14.68
C GLN A 325 -12.49 -1.34 -15.31
N ALA A 326 -13.35 -0.50 -15.86
CA ALA A 326 -13.01 0.69 -16.64
C ALA A 326 -12.08 1.67 -15.90
N ILE A 327 -11.29 2.38 -16.71
CA ILE A 327 -10.50 3.55 -16.30
C ILE A 327 -11.07 4.77 -17.00
N GLU A 328 -11.27 5.84 -16.25
CA GLU A 328 -11.68 7.15 -16.75
C GLU A 328 -10.68 8.22 -16.33
N TYR A 329 -10.29 9.09 -17.24
CA TYR A 329 -9.39 10.20 -16.95
C TYR A 329 -9.87 11.46 -17.64
N ASP A 330 -10.27 12.45 -16.84
CA ASP A 330 -10.61 13.79 -17.33
C ASP A 330 -9.40 14.73 -17.13
N GLU A 331 -8.59 14.90 -18.19
CA GLU A 331 -7.43 15.79 -18.16
C GLU A 331 -7.84 17.26 -17.88
N THR A 332 -9.07 17.66 -18.27
CA THR A 332 -9.56 19.03 -18.09
C THR A 332 -9.96 19.30 -16.64
N ALA A 333 -10.70 18.38 -16.03
CA ALA A 333 -11.06 18.42 -14.63
C ALA A 333 -9.84 18.07 -13.74
N GLY A 334 -8.93 17.24 -14.23
CA GLY A 334 -7.78 16.70 -13.50
C GLY A 334 -8.18 15.55 -12.57
N THR A 335 -9.28 14.85 -12.89
CA THR A 335 -9.79 13.73 -12.10
C THR A 335 -9.47 12.40 -12.75
N PHE A 336 -9.19 11.39 -11.91
CA PHE A 336 -8.87 10.04 -12.33
C PHE A 336 -9.74 9.01 -11.60
N LEU A 337 -10.19 8.00 -12.32
CA LEU A 337 -10.99 6.91 -11.78
C LEU A 337 -10.55 5.59 -12.41
N CYS A 338 -10.23 4.61 -11.56
CA CYS A 338 -10.14 3.20 -11.93
C CYS A 338 -11.16 2.44 -11.08
N TYR A 339 -12.19 1.89 -11.70
CA TYR A 339 -13.26 1.19 -10.97
C TYR A 339 -12.78 -0.10 -10.30
N SER A 340 -11.85 -0.84 -10.91
CA SER A 340 -11.21 -2.00 -10.28
C SER A 340 -9.90 -2.38 -10.97
N LEU A 341 -8.89 -2.61 -10.16
CA LEU A 341 -7.58 -3.13 -10.60
C LEU A 341 -7.58 -4.64 -10.86
N GLY A 342 -8.54 -5.40 -10.28
CA GLY A 342 -8.54 -6.86 -10.22
C GLY A 342 -7.62 -7.42 -9.13
N ASP A 343 -7.30 -8.71 -9.19
CA ASP A 343 -6.44 -9.40 -8.21
C ASP A 343 -4.96 -9.18 -8.52
N PHE A 344 -4.24 -8.56 -7.59
CA PHE A 344 -2.77 -8.55 -7.68
C PHE A 344 -2.21 -9.96 -7.59
N ILE A 345 -2.74 -10.78 -6.67
CA ILE A 345 -2.48 -12.20 -6.58
C ILE A 345 -3.61 -12.91 -5.84
N SER A 346 -4.08 -14.04 -6.41
CA SER A 346 -5.06 -14.93 -5.80
C SER A 346 -4.69 -16.39 -6.11
N ASP A 347 -5.58 -17.34 -5.82
CA ASP A 347 -5.42 -18.72 -6.24
C ASP A 347 -5.69 -18.93 -7.75
N ALA A 348 -6.18 -17.90 -8.43
CA ALA A 348 -6.52 -17.88 -9.86
C ALA A 348 -7.45 -19.05 -10.31
N THR A 349 -8.28 -19.54 -9.37
CA THR A 349 -9.17 -20.69 -9.66
C THR A 349 -10.43 -20.29 -10.41
N ARG A 350 -10.81 -19.02 -10.38
CA ARG A 350 -11.96 -18.48 -11.08
C ARG A 350 -11.52 -17.73 -12.33
N ALA A 351 -12.07 -18.09 -13.48
CA ALA A 351 -11.74 -17.44 -14.75
C ALA A 351 -11.97 -15.94 -14.69
N GLY A 352 -10.98 -15.16 -15.05
CA GLY A 352 -10.98 -13.70 -15.01
C GLY A 352 -10.31 -13.09 -13.78
N THR A 353 -9.95 -13.89 -12.75
CA THR A 353 -9.17 -13.43 -11.60
C THR A 353 -7.67 -13.67 -11.76
N GLU A 354 -7.29 -14.43 -12.78
CA GLU A 354 -5.90 -14.73 -13.11
C GLU A 354 -5.15 -13.55 -13.75
N TYR A 355 -5.88 -12.52 -14.22
CA TYR A 355 -5.28 -11.32 -14.81
C TYR A 355 -5.82 -10.04 -14.19
N SER A 356 -4.93 -9.06 -14.11
CA SER A 356 -5.24 -7.75 -13.53
C SER A 356 -4.27 -6.69 -14.05
N ILE A 357 -4.25 -5.51 -13.44
CA ILE A 357 -3.35 -4.43 -13.81
C ILE A 357 -2.60 -3.88 -12.59
N ILE A 358 -1.36 -3.47 -12.82
CA ILE A 358 -0.64 -2.53 -11.95
C ILE A 358 -0.78 -1.16 -12.61
N LEU A 359 -1.27 -0.19 -11.85
CA LEU A 359 -1.58 1.15 -12.30
C LEU A 359 -0.54 2.14 -11.77
N ASP A 360 -0.05 3.02 -12.65
CA ASP A 360 0.83 4.13 -12.30
C ASP A 360 0.14 5.46 -12.53
N LEU A 361 0.22 6.37 -11.57
CA LEU A 361 -0.25 7.75 -11.68
C LEU A 361 0.93 8.72 -11.58
N GLU A 362 1.00 9.67 -12.50
CA GLU A 362 1.90 10.80 -12.42
C GLU A 362 1.16 12.04 -11.90
N ILE A 363 1.70 12.64 -10.84
CA ILE A 363 1.17 13.84 -10.20
C ILE A 363 2.22 14.93 -10.28
N THR A 364 1.84 16.11 -10.79
CA THR A 364 2.73 17.26 -10.88
C THR A 364 2.17 18.44 -10.10
N LYS A 365 3.03 19.03 -9.25
CA LYS A 365 2.80 20.28 -8.52
C LYS A 365 3.65 21.40 -9.12
N ASP A 366 3.03 22.48 -9.50
CA ASP A 366 3.68 23.73 -9.83
C ASP A 366 4.08 24.45 -8.54
N ASN A 367 5.37 24.57 -8.28
CA ASN A 367 5.88 25.09 -7.01
C ASN A 367 5.73 26.63 -6.88
N ASP A 368 5.52 27.34 -7.99
CA ASP A 368 5.31 28.79 -7.98
C ASP A 368 3.86 29.14 -7.63
N THR A 369 2.90 28.36 -8.13
CA THR A 369 1.47 28.59 -7.94
C THR A 369 0.87 27.70 -6.84
N GLY A 370 1.54 26.60 -6.48
CA GLY A 370 1.03 25.57 -5.58
C GLY A 370 -0.05 24.67 -6.20
N LYS A 371 -0.36 24.83 -7.50
CA LYS A 371 -1.38 24.02 -8.16
C LYS A 371 -0.86 22.62 -8.43
N THR A 372 -1.60 21.61 -7.96
CA THR A 372 -1.31 20.18 -8.16
C THR A 372 -2.37 19.55 -9.04
N ARG A 373 -1.99 18.59 -9.87
CA ARG A 373 -2.89 17.83 -10.73
C ARG A 373 -2.30 16.47 -11.10
N ILE A 374 -3.14 15.53 -11.47
CA ILE A 374 -2.75 14.32 -12.19
C ILE A 374 -2.35 14.72 -13.61
N THR A 375 -1.15 14.34 -14.06
CA THR A 375 -0.59 14.72 -15.35
C THR A 375 -0.49 13.56 -16.32
N GLY A 376 -0.71 12.34 -15.83
CA GLY A 376 -0.70 11.14 -16.64
C GLY A 376 -0.98 9.90 -15.84
N TYR A 377 -1.27 8.82 -16.55
CA TYR A 377 -1.35 7.49 -16.02
C TYR A 377 -0.84 6.47 -17.02
N SER A 378 -0.43 5.32 -16.52
CA SER A 378 -0.18 4.13 -17.33
C SER A 378 -0.61 2.88 -16.54
N TYR A 379 -0.83 1.78 -17.23
CA TYR A 379 -1.05 0.51 -16.56
C TYR A 379 -0.27 -0.60 -17.25
N THR A 380 0.12 -1.60 -16.48
CA THR A 380 0.78 -2.80 -16.97
C THR A 380 -0.10 -4.01 -16.63
N PRO A 381 -0.62 -4.73 -17.64
CA PRO A 381 -1.30 -5.99 -17.42
C PRO A 381 -0.38 -7.02 -16.78
N ILE A 382 -0.89 -7.72 -15.76
CA ILE A 382 -0.20 -8.80 -15.06
C ILE A 382 -1.06 -10.07 -15.08
N TYR A 383 -0.41 -11.22 -14.86
CA TYR A 383 -1.05 -12.51 -14.86
C TYR A 383 -0.53 -13.39 -13.72
N THR A 384 -1.44 -14.01 -12.98
CA THR A 384 -1.10 -15.00 -11.96
C THR A 384 -0.97 -16.39 -12.60
N VAL A 385 0.25 -16.88 -12.72
CA VAL A 385 0.53 -18.25 -13.17
C VAL A 385 0.38 -19.19 -11.98
N ALA A 386 -0.55 -20.14 -12.10
CA ALA A 386 -0.81 -21.19 -11.11
C ALA A 386 -0.61 -22.55 -11.77
N GLU A 387 0.64 -23.06 -11.80
CA GLU A 387 0.99 -24.32 -12.46
C GLU A 387 1.99 -25.13 -11.62
N ASN A 388 1.80 -26.46 -11.60
CA ASN A 388 2.77 -27.40 -10.99
C ASN A 388 3.16 -27.03 -9.55
N ASP A 389 2.19 -26.66 -8.71
CA ASP A 389 2.38 -26.17 -7.35
C ASP A 389 3.18 -24.85 -7.25
N THR A 390 3.36 -24.15 -8.37
CA THR A 390 3.97 -22.84 -8.43
C THR A 390 2.90 -21.77 -8.59
N LEU A 391 2.98 -20.73 -7.77
CA LEU A 391 2.15 -19.52 -7.91
C LEU A 391 3.10 -18.33 -8.06
N LYS A 392 2.94 -17.54 -9.13
CA LYS A 392 3.73 -16.34 -9.35
C LYS A 392 2.97 -15.31 -10.18
N VAL A 393 3.31 -14.04 -9.97
CA VAL A 393 2.80 -12.93 -10.76
C VAL A 393 3.81 -12.55 -11.83
N VAL A 394 3.37 -12.50 -13.09
CA VAL A 394 4.22 -12.15 -14.23
C VAL A 394 3.66 -10.95 -14.97
N ARG A 395 4.51 -10.20 -15.66
CA ARG A 395 4.07 -9.21 -16.65
C ARG A 395 3.51 -9.94 -17.86
N LEU A 396 2.26 -9.63 -18.21
CA LEU A 396 1.52 -10.36 -19.23
C LEU A 396 2.17 -10.21 -20.63
N ASP A 397 2.60 -9.00 -20.98
CA ASP A 397 3.25 -8.68 -22.25
C ASP A 397 4.60 -9.41 -22.40
N GLU A 398 5.42 -9.42 -21.34
CA GLU A 398 6.72 -10.09 -21.36
C GLU A 398 6.58 -11.61 -21.38
N ALA A 399 5.60 -12.17 -20.66
CA ALA A 399 5.37 -13.61 -20.63
C ALA A 399 4.88 -14.14 -21.99
N VAL A 400 3.97 -13.43 -22.66
CA VAL A 400 3.51 -13.77 -24.01
C VAL A 400 4.68 -13.70 -25.01
N LYS A 401 5.45 -12.63 -24.99
CA LYS A 401 6.62 -12.45 -25.84
C LYS A 401 7.68 -13.54 -25.61
N ALA A 402 7.95 -13.88 -24.35
CA ALA A 402 8.93 -14.92 -24.01
C ALA A 402 8.53 -16.29 -24.60
N TYR A 403 7.24 -16.61 -24.58
CA TYR A 403 6.72 -17.84 -25.20
C TYR A 403 6.92 -17.81 -26.73
N GLU A 404 6.56 -16.72 -27.40
CA GLU A 404 6.68 -16.54 -28.85
C GLU A 404 8.13 -16.64 -29.34
N GLU A 405 9.09 -16.19 -28.54
CA GLU A 405 10.53 -16.27 -28.80
C GLU A 405 11.14 -17.65 -28.47
N ASN A 406 10.32 -18.68 -28.16
CA ASN A 406 10.72 -20.01 -27.71
C ASN A 406 11.55 -20.03 -26.40
N ASN A 407 11.40 -19.07 -25.55
CA ASN A 407 11.98 -19.03 -24.22
C ASN A 407 10.98 -19.60 -23.19
N ILE A 408 10.74 -20.92 -23.26
CA ILE A 408 9.48 -21.57 -22.80
C ILE A 408 9.51 -22.05 -21.33
N ASP A 409 10.55 -21.83 -20.57
CA ASP A 409 10.70 -22.50 -19.27
C ASP A 409 9.60 -22.15 -18.23
N ALA A 410 8.72 -21.18 -18.54
CA ALA A 410 7.72 -20.67 -17.59
C ALA A 410 6.25 -20.83 -18.02
N VAL A 411 5.94 -21.14 -19.27
CA VAL A 411 4.57 -21.08 -19.81
C VAL A 411 4.30 -22.24 -20.76
N ASN A 412 3.23 -23.00 -20.56
CA ASN A 412 2.77 -24.04 -21.50
C ASN A 412 1.76 -23.46 -22.53
N ASP A 413 1.43 -24.26 -23.58
CA ASP A 413 0.53 -23.84 -24.67
C ASP A 413 -0.86 -23.38 -24.15
N GLY A 414 -1.38 -24.02 -23.10
CA GLY A 414 -2.67 -23.68 -22.49
C GLY A 414 -2.61 -22.33 -21.79
N THR A 415 -1.58 -22.11 -21.00
CA THR A 415 -1.35 -20.84 -20.31
C THR A 415 -1.10 -19.71 -21.28
N TYR A 416 -0.31 -19.94 -22.37
CA TYR A 416 -0.13 -18.96 -23.44
C TYR A 416 -1.47 -18.53 -24.06
N SER A 417 -2.35 -19.49 -24.39
CA SER A 417 -3.67 -19.18 -24.95
C SER A 417 -4.53 -18.36 -23.96
N SER A 418 -4.45 -18.65 -22.67
CA SER A 418 -5.14 -17.89 -21.62
C SER A 418 -4.56 -16.49 -21.47
N MET A 419 -3.25 -16.34 -21.57
CA MET A 419 -2.57 -15.03 -21.49
C MET A 419 -2.92 -14.14 -22.68
N THR A 420 -2.95 -14.67 -23.91
CA THR A 420 -3.36 -13.88 -25.11
C THR A 420 -4.82 -13.46 -25.03
N TYR A 421 -5.69 -14.32 -24.51
CA TYR A 421 -7.07 -13.96 -24.22
C TYR A 421 -7.14 -12.84 -23.14
N ALA A 422 -6.35 -12.96 -22.08
CA ALA A 422 -6.30 -11.99 -21.00
C ALA A 422 -5.85 -10.59 -21.48
N GLN A 423 -4.89 -10.51 -22.42
CA GLN A 423 -4.48 -9.22 -23.01
C GLN A 423 -5.68 -8.50 -23.65
N THR A 424 -6.41 -9.21 -24.51
CA THR A 424 -7.61 -8.66 -25.16
C THR A 424 -8.66 -8.22 -24.12
N ARG A 425 -8.90 -9.06 -23.10
CA ARG A 425 -9.90 -8.76 -22.08
C ARG A 425 -9.54 -7.56 -21.20
N VAL A 426 -8.26 -7.37 -20.88
CA VAL A 426 -7.82 -6.19 -20.13
C VAL A 426 -8.05 -4.91 -20.95
N GLU A 427 -7.68 -4.91 -22.25
CA GLU A 427 -7.89 -3.76 -23.13
C GLU A 427 -9.39 -3.41 -23.25
N GLU A 428 -10.25 -4.41 -23.48
CA GLU A 428 -11.70 -4.22 -23.60
C GLU A 428 -12.33 -3.68 -22.29
N ARG A 429 -11.84 -4.14 -21.14
CA ARG A 429 -12.40 -3.73 -19.84
C ARG A 429 -11.91 -2.36 -19.39
N VAL A 430 -10.65 -2.05 -19.65
CA VAL A 430 -10.06 -0.75 -19.27
C VAL A 430 -10.67 0.39 -20.11
N SER A 431 -10.99 0.15 -21.39
CA SER A 431 -11.52 1.15 -22.32
C SER A 431 -12.74 0.60 -23.08
N PRO A 432 -13.88 0.38 -22.40
CA PRO A 432 -15.05 -0.23 -23.05
C PRO A 432 -15.57 0.56 -24.25
N ASP A 433 -15.48 1.90 -24.26
CA ASP A 433 -15.91 2.74 -25.36
C ASP A 433 -15.02 2.63 -26.61
N ALA A 434 -13.76 2.22 -26.46
CA ALA A 434 -12.86 2.00 -27.58
C ALA A 434 -13.19 0.70 -28.33
N ALA A 435 -13.74 -0.31 -27.67
CA ALA A 435 -14.14 -1.58 -28.28
C ALA A 435 -15.38 -1.45 -29.17
N ASP A 436 -16.34 -0.59 -28.79
CA ASP A 436 -17.59 -0.36 -29.56
C ASP A 436 -17.34 0.40 -30.88
N THR A 437 -16.25 1.15 -30.98
CA THR A 437 -15.89 1.90 -32.22
C THR A 437 -15.20 1.02 -33.28
N THR A 438 -14.68 -0.15 -32.92
CA THR A 438 -14.03 -1.07 -33.87
C THR A 438 -15.02 -1.98 -34.61
N GLU A 439 -16.19 -2.27 -34.02
CA GLU A 439 -17.24 -3.05 -34.72
C GLU A 439 -18.03 -2.23 -35.76
N ALA A 440 -17.99 -0.90 -35.71
CA ALA A 440 -18.75 -0.02 -36.58
C ALA A 440 -18.07 0.30 -37.94
N THR A 441 -16.86 -0.23 -38.21
CA THR A 441 -16.07 0.08 -39.42
C THR A 441 -16.04 -1.05 -40.46
N ASP A 442 -16.71 -2.19 -40.24
CA ASP A 442 -16.76 -3.36 -41.15
C ASP A 442 -18.16 -3.56 -41.82
N GLU A 443 -18.91 -2.48 -42.14
CA GLU A 443 -20.06 -2.54 -43.07
C GLU A 443 -19.82 -1.79 -44.38
#